data_9e26b4e5da998819e87077b7047b6261
#
_entry.id   9e26b4e5da998819e87077b7047b6261
#
_cell.length_a   1.000
_cell.length_b   1.000
_cell.length_c   1.000
_cell.angle_alpha   90.00
_cell.angle_beta   90.00
_cell.angle_gamma   90.00
#
_symmetry.space_group_name_H-M   'P 1'
#
loop_
_entity.id
_entity.type
_entity.pdbx_description
1 polymer ?
#
loop_
_entity_poly.entity_id
_entity_poly.type
_entity_poly.pdbx_seq_one_letter_code
_entity_poly.pdbx_strand_id
1 'polypeptide(L)'
;MKKRLLFPIIFAFIFSSCSDFSGNEDAVEASLKPGPVTRTTTPTPTPTTTYYDMDGITFGNNIFVAVGDKGAVLTSSDNGATWDNGTSGTKKQLNEIAYGDSTFVAVGDDGTNLYSSDNGATWSSGTTTETSDYDGVANGDNVFAAVGNTNIIRSTDNGSTWSTITSFNVKDVTFGNSRFIACGTDGAIKESDDGDNPWLSRTSGASGITLHGITFGNNLFFSVGGSGKLIKSSDNGTSWVNIPSQVSTTLYSIAYGNNMFLAVGSNTVIASTDNTGSTFGIKATGYTFEDVTFGNGVFVAVGYKIIYTSTDGISWTQVYGE
;
A
#
# COMPACT_ATOMS: atom_id res chain seq x y z
N MET A 1 -38.69 -19.14 -35.17
CA MET A 1 -38.57 -18.91 -36.63
C MET A 1 -37.94 -17.57 -36.91
N LYS A 2 -37.05 -17.55 -37.94
CA LYS A 2 -36.29 -16.39 -38.54
C LYS A 2 -35.07 -15.95 -37.74
N LYS A 3 -33.92 -16.36 -38.15
CA LYS A 3 -33.00 -16.35 -39.31
C LYS A 3 -31.89 -15.30 -39.09
N ARG A 4 -30.69 -15.86 -39.08
CA ARG A 4 -29.36 -15.24 -39.12
C ARG A 4 -29.17 -14.29 -40.32
N LEU A 5 -28.29 -13.28 -40.17
CA LEU A 5 -27.44 -12.83 -41.27
C LEU A 5 -26.04 -12.46 -40.71
N LEU A 6 -25.05 -13.23 -41.17
CA LEU A 6 -23.63 -12.91 -41.17
C LEU A 6 -23.31 -12.05 -42.40
N PHE A 7 -22.42 -11.06 -42.25
CA PHE A 7 -21.69 -10.49 -43.38
C PHE A 7 -20.20 -10.41 -43.03
N PRO A 8 -19.30 -10.96 -43.84
CA PRO A 8 -17.88 -10.74 -43.76
C PRO A 8 -17.47 -9.56 -44.64
N ILE A 9 -16.66 -8.68 -44.17
CA ILE A 9 -15.98 -7.64 -45.00
C ILE A 9 -14.58 -8.13 -45.29
N ILE A 10 -14.36 -8.39 -46.59
CA ILE A 10 -13.06 -8.69 -47.20
C ILE A 10 -12.43 -7.34 -47.60
N PHE A 11 -11.21 -7.06 -47.15
CA PHE A 11 -10.37 -6.01 -47.71
C PHE A 11 -9.38 -6.62 -48.70
N ALA A 12 -9.52 -6.25 -49.97
CA ALA A 12 -8.62 -6.61 -51.07
C ALA A 12 -7.46 -5.62 -51.15
N PHE A 13 -6.25 -6.16 -51.25
CA PHE A 13 -5.05 -5.43 -51.62
C PHE A 13 -5.06 -5.17 -53.12
N ILE A 14 -4.82 -3.94 -53.57
CA ILE A 14 -4.55 -3.58 -54.94
C ILE A 14 -3.06 -3.29 -55.07
N PHE A 15 -2.35 -4.16 -55.83
CA PHE A 15 -1.04 -3.89 -56.38
C PHE A 15 -1.21 -3.12 -57.69
N SER A 16 -0.55 -1.99 -57.83
CA SER A 16 -0.37 -1.32 -59.10
C SER A 16 1.11 -1.38 -59.48
N SER A 17 1.37 -2.15 -60.51
CA SER A 17 2.63 -2.17 -61.25
C SER A 17 2.66 -1.03 -62.26
N CYS A 18 3.75 -0.32 -62.41
CA CYS A 18 4.05 0.43 -63.59
C CYS A 18 5.49 0.17 -64.01
N SER A 19 5.62 -0.31 -65.24
CA SER A 19 6.83 -0.70 -65.93
C SER A 19 7.47 0.47 -66.73
N ASP A 20 8.78 0.41 -66.80
CA ASP A 20 9.67 0.78 -67.89
C ASP A 20 9.61 2.18 -68.49
N PHE A 21 10.73 2.87 -68.36
CA PHE A 21 11.28 3.68 -69.46
C PHE A 21 12.83 3.56 -69.52
N SER A 22 13.30 3.00 -70.61
CA SER A 22 14.71 2.91 -70.99
C SER A 22 15.17 4.22 -71.59
N GLY A 23 16.34 4.70 -71.19
CA GLY A 23 17.04 5.82 -71.86
C GLY A 23 18.49 5.83 -71.45
N ASN A 24 19.32 5.41 -72.38
CA ASN A 24 20.78 5.38 -72.38
C ASN A 24 21.31 6.78 -72.62
N GLU A 25 22.27 7.27 -71.82
CA GLU A 25 23.32 8.17 -72.30
C GLU A 25 24.54 8.17 -71.38
N ASP A 26 25.68 7.84 -71.96
CA ASP A 26 27.02 7.88 -71.40
C ASP A 26 27.46 9.31 -71.05
N ALA A 27 28.13 9.49 -69.87
CA ALA A 27 29.42 10.18 -69.80
C ALA A 27 29.89 10.40 -68.35
N VAL A 28 31.02 9.80 -68.08
CA VAL A 28 32.14 10.25 -67.23
C VAL A 28 31.87 11.27 -66.13
N GLU A 29 32.03 10.81 -64.89
CA GLU A 29 32.89 11.47 -63.91
C GLU A 29 33.33 10.50 -62.81
N ALA A 30 34.60 10.26 -62.72
CA ALA A 30 35.23 9.58 -61.58
C ALA A 30 35.38 10.59 -60.45
N SER A 31 35.05 10.20 -59.27
CA SER A 31 35.73 10.55 -58.06
C SER A 31 34.75 10.72 -56.88
N LEU A 32 35.17 10.14 -55.75
CA LEU A 32 34.63 10.25 -54.40
C LEU A 32 33.48 9.29 -54.04
N LYS A 33 33.82 8.02 -53.80
CA LYS A 33 33.05 7.18 -52.86
C LYS A 33 33.26 7.72 -51.45
N PRO A 34 32.20 8.19 -50.74
CA PRO A 34 32.28 8.31 -49.30
C PRO A 34 32.42 6.89 -48.73
N GLY A 35 33.44 6.67 -47.92
CA GLY A 35 33.58 5.43 -47.15
C GLY A 35 32.33 5.17 -46.27
N PRO A 36 32.10 3.93 -45.86
CA PRO A 36 30.96 3.60 -45.01
C PRO A 36 31.04 4.42 -43.73
N VAL A 37 30.11 5.36 -43.57
CA VAL A 37 29.89 6.03 -42.29
C VAL A 37 29.34 4.97 -41.34
N THR A 38 30.21 4.40 -40.50
CA THR A 38 29.81 3.62 -39.36
C THR A 38 29.06 4.56 -38.41
N ARG A 39 27.74 4.56 -38.52
CA ARG A 39 26.86 5.23 -37.58
C ARG A 39 27.00 4.43 -36.29
N THR A 40 27.85 4.88 -35.37
CA THR A 40 27.85 4.43 -33.99
C THR A 40 26.51 4.86 -33.41
N THR A 41 25.55 3.96 -33.41
CA THR A 41 24.33 4.11 -32.60
C THR A 41 24.80 4.03 -31.16
N THR A 42 24.92 5.17 -30.50
CA THR A 42 24.97 5.21 -29.04
C THR A 42 23.72 4.47 -28.59
N PRO A 43 23.84 3.41 -27.78
CA PRO A 43 22.65 2.75 -27.26
C PRO A 43 21.86 3.82 -26.52
N THR A 44 20.60 4.02 -26.91
CA THR A 44 19.66 4.81 -26.13
C THR A 44 19.62 4.16 -24.74
N PRO A 45 19.90 4.90 -23.65
CA PRO A 45 19.83 4.28 -22.33
C PRO A 45 18.43 3.71 -22.16
N THR A 46 18.35 2.45 -21.88
CA THR A 46 17.10 1.80 -21.45
C THR A 46 16.62 2.59 -20.23
N PRO A 47 15.38 3.07 -20.18
CA PRO A 47 14.87 3.76 -19.02
C PRO A 47 15.03 2.83 -17.82
N THR A 48 15.86 3.20 -16.87
CA THR A 48 16.01 2.46 -15.62
C THR A 48 14.74 2.70 -14.83
N THR A 49 13.88 1.70 -14.75
CA THR A 49 12.70 1.76 -13.89
C THR A 49 13.20 1.82 -12.45
N THR A 50 12.90 2.92 -11.76
CA THR A 50 13.23 3.05 -10.35
C THR A 50 12.11 2.44 -9.53
N TYR A 51 12.40 1.41 -8.76
CA TYR A 51 11.48 0.83 -7.79
C TYR A 51 11.75 1.42 -6.40
N TYR A 52 10.70 1.73 -5.67
CA TYR A 52 10.74 2.33 -4.34
C TYR A 52 10.40 1.29 -3.29
N ASP A 53 10.99 1.44 -2.10
CA ASP A 53 10.57 0.73 -0.91
C ASP A 53 9.21 1.29 -0.51
N MET A 54 8.23 0.41 -0.34
CA MET A 54 6.86 0.79 0.02
C MET A 54 6.58 0.30 1.43
N ASP A 55 6.16 1.21 2.30
CA ASP A 55 5.99 0.98 3.73
C ASP A 55 4.52 0.85 4.11
N GLY A 56 3.63 1.65 3.53
CA GLY A 56 2.20 1.66 3.82
C GLY A 56 1.33 1.50 2.57
N ILE A 57 0.15 0.89 2.73
CA ILE A 57 -0.82 0.71 1.65
C ILE A 57 -2.25 0.75 2.17
N THR A 58 -3.14 1.45 1.45
CA THR A 58 -4.56 1.45 1.74
C THR A 58 -5.41 1.29 0.49
N PHE A 59 -6.68 0.98 0.70
CA PHE A 59 -7.70 0.93 -0.34
C PHE A 59 -8.85 1.86 -0.02
N GLY A 60 -9.22 2.72 -0.96
CA GLY A 60 -10.35 3.63 -0.84
C GLY A 60 -10.83 4.09 -2.19
N ASN A 61 -12.13 4.36 -2.33
CA ASN A 61 -12.75 4.82 -3.59
C ASN A 61 -12.37 4.00 -4.83
N ASN A 62 -12.28 2.66 -4.69
CA ASN A 62 -11.86 1.71 -5.73
C ASN A 62 -10.41 1.89 -6.24
N ILE A 63 -9.55 2.52 -5.46
CA ILE A 63 -8.14 2.74 -5.77
C ILE A 63 -7.28 2.21 -4.63
N PHE A 64 -6.21 1.49 -4.97
CA PHE A 64 -5.11 1.23 -4.04
C PHE A 64 -4.12 2.38 -4.12
N VAL A 65 -3.65 2.84 -2.97
CA VAL A 65 -2.58 3.82 -2.86
C VAL A 65 -1.52 3.27 -1.92
N ALA A 66 -0.28 3.18 -2.41
CA ALA A 66 0.88 2.78 -1.63
C ALA A 66 1.84 3.96 -1.49
N VAL A 67 2.47 4.06 -0.31
CA VAL A 67 3.43 5.13 0.03
C VAL A 67 4.71 4.55 0.58
N GLY A 68 5.81 5.31 0.51
CA GLY A 68 7.11 4.81 0.98
C GLY A 68 8.26 5.79 0.88
N ASP A 69 9.43 5.21 0.64
CA ASP A 69 10.74 5.88 0.67
C ASP A 69 10.81 7.09 -0.27
N LYS A 70 11.49 8.17 0.17
CA LYS A 70 11.67 9.41 -0.60
C LYS A 70 10.38 10.08 -1.05
N GLY A 71 9.29 9.88 -0.31
CA GLY A 71 7.99 10.41 -0.63
C GLY A 71 7.33 9.71 -1.81
N ALA A 72 7.68 8.46 -2.07
CA ALA A 72 7.05 7.68 -3.12
C ALA A 72 5.55 7.54 -2.88
N VAL A 73 4.78 7.68 -3.95
CA VAL A 73 3.35 7.40 -4.01
C VAL A 73 3.07 6.61 -5.28
N LEU A 74 2.43 5.48 -5.14
CA LEU A 74 1.97 4.65 -6.25
C LEU A 74 0.45 4.49 -6.16
N THR A 75 -0.23 4.54 -7.30
CA THR A 75 -1.69 4.35 -7.37
C THR A 75 -2.05 3.25 -8.35
N SER A 76 -3.09 2.48 -8.02
CA SER A 76 -3.65 1.47 -8.91
C SER A 76 -5.17 1.55 -8.93
N SER A 77 -5.75 1.67 -10.12
CA SER A 77 -7.20 1.68 -10.36
C SER A 77 -7.73 0.38 -10.97
N ASP A 78 -6.88 -0.63 -11.12
CA ASP A 78 -7.18 -1.92 -11.75
C ASP A 78 -6.97 -3.13 -10.81
N ASN A 79 -7.31 -2.93 -9.54
CA ASN A 79 -7.20 -3.94 -8.47
C ASN A 79 -5.75 -4.40 -8.20
N GLY A 80 -4.80 -3.47 -8.30
CA GLY A 80 -3.39 -3.73 -8.03
C GLY A 80 -2.63 -4.38 -9.18
N ALA A 81 -3.22 -4.55 -10.36
CA ALA A 81 -2.57 -5.20 -11.51
C ALA A 81 -1.46 -4.33 -12.12
N THR A 82 -1.67 -3.03 -12.19
CA THR A 82 -0.66 -2.05 -12.62
C THR A 82 -0.59 -0.85 -11.68
N TRP A 83 0.56 -0.18 -11.67
CA TRP A 83 0.85 0.91 -10.74
C TRP A 83 1.42 2.12 -11.46
N ASP A 84 0.84 3.27 -11.19
CA ASP A 84 1.29 4.57 -11.69
C ASP A 84 2.04 5.34 -10.60
N ASN A 85 3.16 5.96 -10.97
CA ASN A 85 3.91 6.83 -10.05
C ASN A 85 3.20 8.17 -9.89
N GLY A 86 2.88 8.52 -8.64
CA GLY A 86 2.39 9.82 -8.23
C GLY A 86 3.52 10.79 -7.83
N THR A 87 3.13 12.01 -7.48
CA THR A 87 4.05 13.02 -6.94
C THR A 87 3.48 13.54 -5.63
N SER A 88 4.11 13.18 -4.51
CA SER A 88 3.70 13.60 -3.17
C SER A 88 4.08 15.06 -2.83
N GLY A 89 5.05 15.63 -3.53
CA GLY A 89 5.62 16.95 -3.22
C GLY A 89 6.67 16.95 -2.10
N THR A 90 6.93 15.80 -1.46
CA THR A 90 7.97 15.64 -0.43
C THR A 90 9.07 14.68 -0.87
N LYS A 91 10.19 14.68 -0.14
CA LYS A 91 11.25 13.66 -0.22
C LYS A 91 11.42 12.91 1.10
N LYS A 92 10.56 13.20 2.07
CA LYS A 92 10.54 12.51 3.36
C LYS A 92 9.92 11.14 3.17
N GLN A 93 10.30 10.18 3.99
CA GLN A 93 9.64 8.89 4.04
C GLN A 93 8.19 9.05 4.44
N LEU A 94 7.31 8.31 3.78
CA LEU A 94 5.92 8.16 4.12
C LEU A 94 5.75 6.75 4.66
N ASN A 95 5.33 6.63 5.93
CA ASN A 95 5.33 5.37 6.65
C ASN A 95 3.98 4.66 6.56
N GLU A 96 2.88 5.43 6.55
CA GLU A 96 1.53 4.85 6.54
C GLU A 96 0.54 5.76 5.83
N ILE A 97 -0.57 5.16 5.38
CA ILE A 97 -1.64 5.84 4.66
C ILE A 97 -3.01 5.28 5.02
N ALA A 98 -3.99 6.17 5.23
CA ALA A 98 -5.39 5.83 5.45
C ALA A 98 -6.31 6.51 4.46
N TYR A 99 -7.50 5.93 4.27
CA TYR A 99 -8.58 6.53 3.51
C TYR A 99 -9.82 6.68 4.36
N GLY A 100 -10.45 7.83 4.30
CA GLY A 100 -11.74 8.12 4.92
C GLY A 100 -12.26 9.47 4.46
N ASP A 101 -13.56 9.69 4.58
CA ASP A 101 -14.21 10.96 4.21
C ASP A 101 -13.80 11.48 2.83
N SER A 102 -13.70 10.57 1.85
CA SER A 102 -13.28 10.83 0.48
C SER A 102 -11.86 11.40 0.34
N THR A 103 -10.99 11.20 1.35
CA THR A 103 -9.63 11.73 1.42
C THR A 103 -8.64 10.62 1.75
N PHE A 104 -7.52 10.59 1.05
CA PHE A 104 -6.33 9.84 1.45
C PHE A 104 -5.46 10.74 2.32
N VAL A 105 -4.97 10.20 3.43
CA VAL A 105 -4.04 10.89 4.34
C VAL A 105 -2.83 9.99 4.54
N ALA A 106 -1.64 10.51 4.21
CA ALA A 106 -0.36 9.84 4.41
C ALA A 106 0.47 10.54 5.48
N VAL A 107 1.13 9.78 6.33
CA VAL A 107 1.98 10.28 7.41
C VAL A 107 3.39 9.68 7.33
N GLY A 108 4.37 10.34 7.92
CA GLY A 108 5.75 9.86 7.84
C GLY A 108 6.72 10.63 8.72
N ASP A 109 7.98 10.62 8.30
CA ASP A 109 9.10 11.19 9.06
C ASP A 109 9.04 12.71 9.20
N ASP A 110 9.67 13.22 10.26
CA ASP A 110 9.82 14.66 10.56
C ASP A 110 8.48 15.42 10.56
N GLY A 111 7.42 14.85 11.10
CA GLY A 111 6.10 15.44 11.17
C GLY A 111 5.38 15.53 9.82
N THR A 112 5.84 14.79 8.82
CA THR A 112 5.22 14.78 7.49
C THR A 112 3.80 14.27 7.57
N ASN A 113 2.86 15.06 7.06
CA ASN A 113 1.48 14.67 6.83
C ASN A 113 0.99 15.29 5.52
N LEU A 114 0.39 14.47 4.69
CA LEU A 114 -0.11 14.84 3.37
C LEU A 114 -1.55 14.38 3.24
N TYR A 115 -2.35 15.12 2.47
CA TYR A 115 -3.72 14.71 2.14
C TYR A 115 -4.01 14.89 0.65
N SER A 116 -4.87 14.03 0.12
CA SER A 116 -5.36 14.04 -1.26
C SER A 116 -6.85 13.78 -1.29
N SER A 117 -7.61 14.69 -1.92
CA SER A 117 -9.06 14.56 -2.13
C SER A 117 -9.43 14.18 -3.57
N ASP A 118 -8.43 13.86 -4.41
CA ASP A 118 -8.58 13.55 -5.82
C ASP A 118 -7.99 12.18 -6.19
N ASN A 119 -8.15 11.21 -5.29
CA ASN A 119 -7.72 9.82 -5.46
C ASN A 119 -6.19 9.65 -5.60
N GLY A 120 -5.41 10.46 -4.89
CA GLY A 120 -3.95 10.38 -4.91
C GLY A 120 -3.30 11.08 -6.10
N ALA A 121 -4.07 11.77 -6.96
CA ALA A 121 -3.54 12.47 -8.13
C ALA A 121 -2.71 13.70 -7.72
N THR A 122 -3.16 14.45 -6.73
CA THR A 122 -2.41 15.57 -6.14
C THR A 122 -2.42 15.51 -4.62
N TRP A 123 -1.36 16.02 -4.01
CA TRP A 123 -1.15 16.00 -2.57
C TRP A 123 -0.88 17.39 -2.03
N SER A 124 -1.47 17.70 -0.88
CA SER A 124 -1.23 18.92 -0.12
C SER A 124 -0.65 18.58 1.25
N SER A 125 0.23 19.42 1.77
CA SER A 125 0.75 19.25 3.13
C SER A 125 -0.28 19.75 4.14
N GLY A 126 -0.57 18.94 5.15
CA GLY A 126 -1.31 19.37 6.32
C GLY A 126 -0.44 20.26 7.22
N THR A 127 -1.08 20.98 8.12
CA THR A 127 -0.41 21.87 9.06
C THR A 127 -0.33 21.23 10.44
N THR A 128 0.89 21.05 10.95
CA THR A 128 1.19 20.60 12.32
C THR A 128 2.32 21.41 12.89
N THR A 129 2.41 21.49 14.22
CA THR A 129 3.57 22.03 14.94
C THR A 129 4.58 20.94 15.32
N GLU A 130 4.21 19.70 15.11
CA GLU A 130 5.03 18.53 15.48
C GLU A 130 6.05 18.22 14.39
N THR A 131 7.20 17.71 14.84
CA THR A 131 8.31 17.27 13.98
C THR A 131 8.69 15.80 14.24
N SER A 132 7.86 15.09 14.99
CA SER A 132 8.07 13.66 15.29
C SER A 132 7.66 12.79 14.12
N ASP A 133 8.27 11.62 14.03
CA ASP A 133 7.87 10.61 13.05
C ASP A 133 6.53 10.01 13.44
N TYR A 134 5.67 9.80 12.44
CA TYR A 134 4.41 9.10 12.55
C TYR A 134 4.51 7.76 11.82
N ASP A 135 4.16 6.68 12.55
CA ASP A 135 4.26 5.30 12.07
C ASP A 135 2.90 4.75 11.59
N GLY A 136 1.78 5.26 12.11
CA GLY A 136 0.44 4.78 11.79
C GLY A 136 -0.59 5.90 11.65
N VAL A 137 -1.64 5.67 10.85
CA VAL A 137 -2.78 6.59 10.71
C VAL A 137 -4.07 5.82 10.44
N ALA A 138 -5.17 6.25 11.04
CA ALA A 138 -6.51 5.69 10.78
C ALA A 138 -7.57 6.79 10.68
N ASN A 139 -8.63 6.50 9.95
CA ASN A 139 -9.84 7.31 9.91
C ASN A 139 -11.00 6.63 10.62
N GLY A 140 -11.81 7.40 11.33
CA GLY A 140 -13.07 6.97 11.91
C GLY A 140 -13.89 8.14 12.41
N ASP A 141 -15.21 8.10 12.19
CA ASP A 141 -16.17 9.12 12.62
C ASP A 141 -15.77 10.55 12.22
N ASN A 142 -15.31 10.75 10.98
CA ASN A 142 -14.79 12.01 10.40
C ASN A 142 -13.54 12.56 11.12
N VAL A 143 -12.76 11.68 11.72
CA VAL A 143 -11.51 12.00 12.42
C VAL A 143 -10.39 11.18 11.83
N PHE A 144 -9.25 11.82 11.54
CA PHE A 144 -7.99 11.13 11.35
C PHE A 144 -7.17 11.19 12.64
N ALA A 145 -6.70 10.06 13.11
CA ALA A 145 -5.75 9.95 14.20
C ALA A 145 -4.43 9.39 13.66
N ALA A 146 -3.33 10.10 13.88
CA ALA A 146 -2.00 9.63 13.53
C ALA A 146 -1.16 9.41 14.79
N VAL A 147 -0.37 8.35 14.79
CA VAL A 147 0.39 7.87 15.93
C VAL A 147 1.85 7.64 15.57
N GLY A 148 2.73 7.76 16.55
CA GLY A 148 4.15 7.52 16.35
C GLY A 148 4.92 7.39 17.66
N ASN A 149 6.24 7.55 17.59
CA ASN A 149 7.13 7.29 18.71
C ASN A 149 6.94 8.22 19.92
N THR A 150 6.36 9.40 19.73
CA THR A 150 6.26 10.41 20.79
C THR A 150 4.85 10.93 21.01
N ASN A 151 4.07 11.10 19.94
CA ASN A 151 2.80 11.82 19.99
C ASN A 151 1.68 11.09 19.27
N ILE A 152 0.46 11.36 19.71
CA ILE A 152 -0.77 11.15 18.96
C ILE A 152 -1.29 12.52 18.54
N ILE A 153 -1.57 12.67 17.25
CA ILE A 153 -2.17 13.86 16.68
C ILE A 153 -3.53 13.53 16.04
N ARG A 154 -4.40 14.52 15.98
CA ARG A 154 -5.78 14.39 15.50
C ARG A 154 -6.11 15.49 14.51
N SER A 155 -6.83 15.13 13.45
CA SER A 155 -7.41 16.05 12.48
C SER A 155 -8.92 15.80 12.36
N THR A 156 -9.70 16.88 12.26
CA THR A 156 -11.17 16.86 12.02
C THR A 156 -11.55 17.55 10.72
N ASP A 157 -10.57 17.86 9.88
CA ASP A 157 -10.72 18.57 8.63
C ASP A 157 -9.94 17.87 7.48
N ASN A 158 -10.07 16.53 7.46
CA ASN A 158 -9.52 15.67 6.42
C ASN A 158 -7.99 15.82 6.23
N GLY A 159 -7.26 15.92 7.35
CA GLY A 159 -5.80 16.00 7.34
C GLY A 159 -5.22 17.38 7.05
N SER A 160 -6.05 18.41 6.90
CA SER A 160 -5.61 19.78 6.61
C SER A 160 -4.91 20.43 7.80
N THR A 161 -5.46 20.29 9.01
CA THR A 161 -4.83 20.76 10.25
C THR A 161 -4.82 19.65 11.32
N TRP A 162 -3.78 19.66 12.15
CA TRP A 162 -3.57 18.64 13.17
C TRP A 162 -3.30 19.27 14.53
N SER A 163 -3.87 18.66 15.56
CA SER A 163 -3.67 19.02 16.96
C SER A 163 -3.01 17.89 17.72
N THR A 164 -2.01 18.20 18.54
CA THR A 164 -1.37 17.23 19.44
C THR A 164 -2.31 16.90 20.58
N ILE A 165 -2.56 15.60 20.78
CA ILE A 165 -3.51 15.13 21.79
C ILE A 165 -2.79 14.66 23.05
N THR A 166 -1.81 13.75 22.89
CA THR A 166 -1.10 13.15 24.02
C THR A 166 0.19 12.52 23.55
N SER A 167 1.04 12.11 24.49
CA SER A 167 2.33 11.50 24.20
C SER A 167 2.34 10.05 24.62
N PHE A 168 2.43 9.14 23.63
CA PHE A 168 2.65 7.71 23.81
C PHE A 168 3.57 7.18 22.73
N ASN A 169 4.29 6.11 23.03
CA ASN A 169 5.08 5.39 22.03
C ASN A 169 4.24 4.22 21.49
N VAL A 170 3.53 4.48 20.41
CA VAL A 170 2.67 3.51 19.72
C VAL A 170 3.04 3.49 18.24
N LYS A 171 2.77 2.35 17.56
CA LYS A 171 3.26 2.08 16.22
C LYS A 171 2.16 2.14 15.17
N ASP A 172 0.98 1.67 15.52
CA ASP A 172 -0.13 1.61 14.60
C ASP A 172 -1.44 1.89 15.30
N VAL A 173 -2.45 2.29 14.53
CA VAL A 173 -3.79 2.64 15.02
C VAL A 173 -4.84 2.16 14.02
N THR A 174 -5.97 1.69 14.54
CA THR A 174 -7.14 1.33 13.74
C THR A 174 -8.41 1.91 14.37
N PHE A 175 -9.48 1.99 13.57
CA PHE A 175 -10.81 2.37 14.04
C PHE A 175 -11.81 1.26 13.79
N GLY A 176 -12.65 0.99 14.77
CA GLY A 176 -13.74 0.03 14.66
C GLY A 176 -14.70 0.14 15.84
N ASN A 177 -15.97 -0.16 15.61
CA ASN A 177 -17.03 -0.07 16.63
C ASN A 177 -17.00 1.25 17.43
N SER A 178 -16.88 2.38 16.73
CA SER A 178 -16.80 3.74 17.29
C SER A 178 -15.67 3.91 18.30
N ARG A 179 -14.49 3.33 18.00
CA ARG A 179 -13.32 3.40 18.87
C ARG A 179 -12.03 3.35 18.08
N PHE A 180 -11.10 4.24 18.39
CA PHE A 180 -9.71 4.15 18.02
C PHE A 180 -8.96 3.24 18.99
N ILE A 181 -8.16 2.32 18.45
CA ILE A 181 -7.24 1.50 19.24
C ILE A 181 -5.86 1.58 18.59
N ALA A 182 -4.85 1.96 19.38
CA ALA A 182 -3.45 1.99 18.97
C ALA A 182 -2.66 0.90 19.71
N CYS A 183 -1.68 0.34 19.00
CA CYS A 183 -0.74 -0.64 19.55
C CYS A 183 0.71 -0.14 19.43
N GLY A 184 1.63 -0.72 20.23
CA GLY A 184 3.03 -0.26 20.13
C GLY A 184 4.02 -0.97 21.04
N THR A 185 5.05 -0.21 21.41
CA THR A 185 6.21 -0.68 22.16
C THR A 185 5.82 -1.26 23.52
N ASP A 186 6.52 -2.32 23.94
CA ASP A 186 6.29 -3.04 25.21
C ASP A 186 4.86 -3.58 25.35
N GLY A 187 4.23 -3.94 24.24
CA GLY A 187 2.86 -4.46 24.21
C GLY A 187 1.81 -3.39 24.54
N ALA A 188 2.12 -2.12 24.34
CA ALA A 188 1.16 -1.05 24.59
C ALA A 188 -0.12 -1.24 23.78
N ILE A 189 -1.25 -1.07 24.45
CA ILE A 189 -2.57 -0.88 23.82
C ILE A 189 -3.19 0.37 24.45
N LYS A 190 -3.61 1.29 23.58
CA LYS A 190 -4.29 2.52 23.95
C LYS A 190 -5.63 2.62 23.22
N GLU A 191 -6.65 3.15 23.85
CA GLU A 191 -7.96 3.33 23.24
C GLU A 191 -8.56 4.70 23.53
N SER A 192 -9.27 5.24 22.54
CA SER A 192 -10.04 6.47 22.63
C SER A 192 -11.33 6.33 21.81
N ASP A 193 -12.44 6.88 22.28
CA ASP A 193 -13.72 6.79 21.58
C ASP A 193 -13.78 7.76 20.37
N ASP A 194 -13.05 8.87 20.43
CA ASP A 194 -13.13 9.96 19.44
C ASP A 194 -11.76 10.44 18.92
N GLY A 195 -10.67 9.73 19.29
CA GLY A 195 -9.31 10.13 18.95
C GLY A 195 -8.77 11.29 19.79
N ASP A 196 -9.54 11.82 20.73
CA ASP A 196 -9.13 12.86 21.69
C ASP A 196 -8.79 12.22 23.05
N ASN A 197 -8.41 13.05 24.02
CA ASN A 197 -8.18 12.58 25.39
C ASN A 197 -9.49 12.22 26.12
N PRO A 198 -9.48 11.18 26.99
CA PRO A 198 -8.32 10.39 27.38
C PRO A 198 -8.08 9.17 26.49
N TRP A 199 -6.81 8.88 26.19
CA TRP A 199 -6.39 7.60 25.67
C TRP A 199 -6.11 6.64 26.81
N LEU A 200 -6.95 5.64 27.00
CA LEU A 200 -6.90 4.71 28.12
C LEU A 200 -5.96 3.53 27.81
N SER A 201 -5.16 3.13 28.79
CA SER A 201 -4.28 1.96 28.64
C SER A 201 -5.05 0.66 28.90
N ARG A 202 -4.79 -0.36 28.07
CA ARG A 202 -5.31 -1.71 28.23
C ARG A 202 -4.19 -2.72 28.36
N THR A 203 -4.44 -3.82 29.06
CA THR A 203 -3.48 -4.90 29.23
C THR A 203 -3.54 -5.83 28.02
N SER A 204 -2.46 -5.91 27.25
CA SER A 204 -2.37 -6.76 26.05
C SER A 204 -1.93 -8.20 26.33
N GLY A 205 -1.23 -8.45 27.42
CA GLY A 205 -0.52 -9.71 27.66
C GLY A 205 0.70 -9.90 26.75
N ALA A 206 1.24 -8.80 26.19
CA ALA A 206 2.39 -8.79 25.27
C ALA A 206 3.58 -7.97 25.83
N SER A 207 3.72 -7.87 27.16
CA SER A 207 4.82 -7.11 27.79
C SER A 207 6.18 -7.55 27.25
N GLY A 208 7.07 -6.58 26.98
CA GLY A 208 8.39 -6.81 26.41
C GLY A 208 8.39 -7.08 24.89
N ILE A 209 7.22 -7.04 24.22
CA ILE A 209 7.10 -7.28 22.78
C ILE A 209 6.52 -6.03 22.12
N THR A 210 7.15 -5.53 21.07
CA THR A 210 6.56 -4.49 20.23
C THR A 210 5.44 -5.08 19.38
N LEU A 211 4.25 -4.47 19.47
CA LEU A 211 3.15 -4.69 18.53
C LEU A 211 3.32 -3.69 17.39
N HIS A 212 3.32 -4.20 16.15
CA HIS A 212 3.61 -3.42 14.96
C HIS A 212 2.37 -3.03 14.18
N GLY A 213 1.38 -3.96 14.08
CA GLY A 213 0.19 -3.75 13.28
C GLY A 213 -1.08 -4.06 14.08
N ILE A 214 -2.17 -3.36 13.76
CA ILE A 214 -3.48 -3.58 14.36
C ILE A 214 -4.59 -3.40 13.31
N THR A 215 -5.60 -4.25 13.35
CA THR A 215 -6.76 -4.16 12.45
C THR A 215 -8.06 -4.43 13.16
N PHE A 216 -9.16 -3.96 12.55
CA PHE A 216 -10.52 -4.28 12.93
C PHE A 216 -11.25 -4.96 11.78
N GLY A 217 -11.93 -6.05 12.08
CA GLY A 217 -12.78 -6.76 11.12
C GLY A 217 -13.74 -7.72 11.85
N ASN A 218 -14.90 -7.95 11.29
CA ASN A 218 -15.90 -8.86 11.83
C ASN A 218 -16.16 -8.67 13.35
N ASN A 219 -16.23 -7.43 13.82
CA ASN A 219 -16.38 -7.04 15.25
C ASN A 219 -15.25 -7.52 16.16
N LEU A 220 -14.07 -7.79 15.62
CA LEU A 220 -12.88 -8.23 16.34
C LEU A 220 -11.72 -7.29 16.08
N PHE A 221 -10.92 -7.01 17.09
CA PHE A 221 -9.61 -6.39 16.92
C PHE A 221 -8.51 -7.45 16.99
N PHE A 222 -7.53 -7.31 16.13
CA PHE A 222 -6.31 -8.12 16.13
C PHE A 222 -5.09 -7.22 16.10
N SER A 223 -4.05 -7.56 16.86
CA SER A 223 -2.75 -6.92 16.77
C SER A 223 -1.65 -7.96 16.67
N VAL A 224 -0.64 -7.64 15.87
CA VAL A 224 0.52 -8.49 15.57
C VAL A 224 1.82 -7.81 15.92
N GLY A 225 2.88 -8.59 16.11
CA GLY A 225 4.16 -8.00 16.49
C GLY A 225 5.34 -8.95 16.50
N GLY A 226 6.38 -8.56 17.22
CA GLY A 226 7.63 -9.29 17.37
C GLY A 226 7.45 -10.71 17.85
N SER A 227 8.37 -11.60 17.45
CA SER A 227 8.37 -13.02 17.83
C SER A 227 7.08 -13.78 17.49
N GLY A 228 6.41 -13.38 16.42
CA GLY A 228 5.15 -13.98 15.98
C GLY A 228 3.97 -13.69 16.90
N LYS A 229 4.05 -12.63 17.70
CA LYS A 229 2.96 -12.25 18.61
C LYS A 229 1.68 -11.94 17.84
N LEU A 230 0.59 -12.54 18.26
CA LEU A 230 -0.75 -12.32 17.75
C LEU A 230 -1.73 -12.29 18.91
N ILE A 231 -2.45 -11.21 19.07
CA ILE A 231 -3.46 -11.02 20.12
C ILE A 231 -4.79 -10.60 19.51
N LYS A 232 -5.88 -10.96 20.19
CA LYS A 232 -7.25 -10.70 19.77
C LYS A 232 -8.07 -10.11 20.91
N SER A 233 -8.94 -9.15 20.57
CA SER A 233 -10.03 -8.70 21.44
C SER A 233 -11.37 -8.96 20.76
N SER A 234 -12.34 -9.46 21.53
CA SER A 234 -13.73 -9.66 21.15
C SER A 234 -14.72 -8.82 21.98
N ASP A 235 -14.21 -7.92 22.80
CA ASP A 235 -14.97 -7.07 23.71
C ASP A 235 -14.63 -5.58 23.51
N ASN A 236 -14.48 -5.21 22.23
CA ASN A 236 -14.22 -3.84 21.79
C ASN A 236 -12.92 -3.23 22.38
N GLY A 237 -11.83 -4.04 22.41
CA GLY A 237 -10.52 -3.59 22.86
C GLY A 237 -10.29 -3.64 24.39
N THR A 238 -11.31 -3.99 25.17
CA THR A 238 -11.24 -3.95 26.65
C THR A 238 -10.30 -5.02 27.20
N SER A 239 -10.37 -6.25 26.67
CA SER A 239 -9.47 -7.34 27.03
C SER A 239 -8.86 -8.03 25.80
N TRP A 240 -7.67 -8.61 25.97
CA TRP A 240 -6.92 -9.21 24.89
C TRP A 240 -6.45 -10.62 25.25
N VAL A 241 -6.55 -11.54 24.30
CA VAL A 241 -6.11 -12.92 24.45
C VAL A 241 -5.05 -13.25 23.41
N ASN A 242 -4.05 -14.05 23.78
CA ASN A 242 -3.02 -14.52 22.87
C ASN A 242 -3.57 -15.63 21.97
N ILE A 243 -3.32 -15.53 20.66
CA ILE A 243 -3.65 -16.53 19.65
C ILE A 243 -2.34 -17.13 19.14
N PRO A 244 -2.19 -18.45 19.06
CA PRO A 244 -1.01 -19.07 18.48
C PRO A 244 -0.89 -18.74 16.98
N SER A 245 0.20 -18.07 16.58
CA SER A 245 0.43 -17.67 15.19
C SER A 245 1.11 -18.76 14.36
N GLN A 246 1.70 -19.78 14.99
CA GLN A 246 2.51 -20.85 14.39
C GLN A 246 3.88 -20.38 13.86
N VAL A 247 4.25 -19.12 14.07
CA VAL A 247 5.53 -18.53 13.63
C VAL A 247 6.26 -17.86 14.78
N SER A 248 7.58 -17.68 14.63
CA SER A 248 8.43 -16.94 15.57
C SER A 248 9.07 -15.71 14.93
N THR A 249 8.82 -15.45 13.66
CA THR A 249 9.26 -14.26 12.93
C THR A 249 8.39 -13.08 13.28
N THR A 250 8.90 -11.86 13.09
CA THR A 250 8.12 -10.64 13.31
C THR A 250 6.99 -10.55 12.28
N LEU A 251 5.80 -10.23 12.76
CA LEU A 251 4.65 -9.85 11.95
C LEU A 251 4.53 -8.33 12.00
N TYR A 252 4.44 -7.69 10.83
CA TYR A 252 4.44 -6.22 10.71
C TYR A 252 3.03 -5.67 10.57
N SER A 253 2.20 -6.29 9.72
CA SER A 253 0.86 -5.81 9.43
C SER A 253 -0.16 -6.94 9.40
N ILE A 254 -1.44 -6.59 9.55
CA ILE A 254 -2.58 -7.51 9.52
C ILE A 254 -3.80 -6.82 8.92
N ALA A 255 -4.47 -7.47 7.97
CA ALA A 255 -5.69 -7.00 7.34
C ALA A 255 -6.84 -8.01 7.50
N TYR A 256 -8.08 -7.53 7.37
CA TYR A 256 -9.28 -8.35 7.29
C TYR A 256 -9.90 -8.25 5.89
N GLY A 257 -10.11 -9.39 5.25
CA GLY A 257 -10.75 -9.49 3.94
C GLY A 257 -11.15 -10.92 3.61
N ASN A 258 -12.06 -11.13 2.68
CA ASN A 258 -12.54 -12.46 2.27
C ASN A 258 -12.90 -13.37 3.47
N ASN A 259 -13.50 -12.80 4.52
CA ASN A 259 -13.84 -13.50 5.77
C ASN A 259 -12.64 -14.16 6.47
N MET A 260 -11.44 -13.62 6.33
CA MET A 260 -10.24 -14.06 7.04
C MET A 260 -9.42 -12.87 7.53
N PHE A 261 -8.64 -13.08 8.59
CA PHE A 261 -7.55 -12.20 9.00
C PHE A 261 -6.27 -12.73 8.38
N LEU A 262 -5.52 -11.86 7.71
CA LEU A 262 -4.25 -12.20 7.06
C LEU A 262 -3.17 -11.28 7.60
N ALA A 263 -2.10 -11.86 8.14
CA ALA A 263 -0.95 -11.12 8.64
C ALA A 263 0.31 -11.42 7.83
N VAL A 264 1.10 -10.37 7.63
CA VAL A 264 2.35 -10.41 6.87
C VAL A 264 3.51 -9.95 7.76
N GLY A 265 4.73 -10.34 7.38
CA GLY A 265 5.93 -9.95 8.08
C GLY A 265 7.19 -10.56 7.50
N SER A 266 8.22 -10.73 8.34
CA SER A 266 9.51 -11.26 7.92
C SER A 266 9.38 -12.68 7.42
N ASN A 267 9.59 -12.89 6.12
CA ASN A 267 9.61 -14.18 5.45
C ASN A 267 8.35 -15.03 5.65
N THR A 268 7.18 -14.40 5.91
CA THR A 268 5.97 -15.14 6.27
C THR A 268 4.68 -14.43 5.93
N VAL A 269 3.68 -15.22 5.56
CA VAL A 269 2.27 -14.85 5.51
C VAL A 269 1.49 -15.89 6.30
N ILE A 270 0.69 -15.46 7.24
CA ILE A 270 -0.23 -16.32 7.98
C ILE A 270 -1.65 -15.82 7.79
N ALA A 271 -2.62 -16.72 7.81
CA ALA A 271 -4.02 -16.30 7.80
C ALA A 271 -4.88 -17.20 8.69
N SER A 272 -5.97 -16.63 9.17
CA SER A 272 -6.98 -17.38 9.89
C SER A 272 -7.70 -18.37 8.97
N THR A 273 -8.21 -19.44 9.54
CA THR A 273 -8.97 -20.46 8.80
C THR A 273 -10.45 -20.09 8.70
N ASP A 274 -10.88 -19.07 9.43
CA ASP A 274 -12.25 -18.60 9.51
C ASP A 274 -12.31 -17.09 9.86
N ASN A 275 -13.49 -16.53 9.83
CA ASN A 275 -13.76 -15.12 10.15
C ASN A 275 -13.71 -14.78 11.64
N THR A 276 -13.53 -15.79 12.53
CA THR A 276 -13.41 -15.57 13.98
C THR A 276 -11.96 -15.39 14.42
N GLY A 277 -10.99 -15.72 13.54
CA GLY A 277 -9.57 -15.69 13.84
C GLY A 277 -9.20 -16.53 15.08
N SER A 278 -9.84 -17.69 15.24
CA SER A 278 -9.56 -18.60 16.36
C SER A 278 -8.30 -19.41 16.13
N THR A 279 -7.96 -19.69 14.87
CA THR A 279 -6.76 -20.44 14.47
C THR A 279 -6.12 -19.79 13.26
N PHE A 280 -4.79 -19.75 13.27
CA PHE A 280 -4.00 -19.27 12.14
C PHE A 280 -3.11 -20.39 11.61
N GLY A 281 -2.80 -20.33 10.32
CA GLY A 281 -1.86 -21.23 9.66
C GLY A 281 -0.98 -20.47 8.69
N ILE A 282 0.24 -21.00 8.47
CA ILE A 282 1.17 -20.46 7.48
C ILE A 282 0.57 -20.67 6.09
N LYS A 283 0.51 -19.62 5.30
CA LYS A 283 -0.02 -19.62 3.93
C LYS A 283 1.09 -19.53 2.89
N ALA A 284 2.10 -18.69 3.17
CA ALA A 284 3.26 -18.54 2.30
C ALA A 284 4.52 -18.22 3.10
N THR A 285 5.68 -18.53 2.52
CA THR A 285 7.01 -18.16 3.02
C THR A 285 7.87 -17.67 1.87
N GLY A 286 8.98 -17.01 2.17
CA GLY A 286 9.87 -16.44 1.15
C GLY A 286 9.60 -14.98 0.83
N TYR A 287 8.55 -14.40 1.41
CA TYR A 287 8.16 -13.01 1.22
C TYR A 287 8.36 -12.22 2.51
N THR A 288 8.94 -11.03 2.41
CA THR A 288 8.95 -10.04 3.49
C THR A 288 8.12 -8.85 3.03
N PHE A 289 6.99 -8.68 3.70
CA PHE A 289 6.09 -7.56 3.44
C PHE A 289 6.01 -6.67 4.69
N GLU A 290 6.02 -5.37 4.47
CA GLU A 290 5.88 -4.36 5.52
C GLU A 290 4.42 -4.11 5.86
N ASP A 291 3.57 -4.02 4.82
CA ASP A 291 2.14 -3.75 5.00
C ASP A 291 1.26 -4.57 4.06
N VAL A 292 -0.02 -4.71 4.44
CA VAL A 292 -1.05 -5.41 3.65
C VAL A 292 -2.42 -4.78 3.84
N THR A 293 -3.13 -4.60 2.74
CA THR A 293 -4.54 -4.16 2.74
C THR A 293 -5.42 -5.09 1.92
N PHE A 294 -6.73 -4.92 2.05
CA PHE A 294 -7.71 -5.66 1.26
C PHE A 294 -8.74 -4.72 0.62
N GLY A 295 -8.97 -4.88 -0.66
CA GLY A 295 -9.99 -4.14 -1.40
C GLY A 295 -10.44 -4.89 -2.66
N ASN A 296 -11.69 -4.74 -3.05
CA ASN A 296 -12.28 -5.35 -4.26
C ASN A 296 -11.99 -6.85 -4.44
N GLY A 297 -11.93 -7.61 -3.33
CA GLY A 297 -11.67 -9.05 -3.38
C GLY A 297 -10.20 -9.44 -3.51
N VAL A 298 -9.27 -8.49 -3.38
CA VAL A 298 -7.82 -8.70 -3.53
C VAL A 298 -7.09 -8.22 -2.30
N PHE A 299 -6.18 -9.04 -1.76
CA PHE A 299 -5.13 -8.59 -0.86
C PHE A 299 -3.99 -8.00 -1.66
N VAL A 300 -3.48 -6.87 -1.25
CA VAL A 300 -2.28 -6.24 -1.81
C VAL A 300 -1.28 -6.04 -0.68
N ALA A 301 -0.08 -6.57 -0.86
CA ALA A 301 1.01 -6.47 0.11
C ALA A 301 2.20 -5.74 -0.50
N VAL A 302 2.82 -4.88 0.30
CA VAL A 302 3.95 -4.03 -0.11
C VAL A 302 5.19 -4.32 0.75
N GLY A 303 6.37 -4.00 0.22
CA GLY A 303 7.64 -4.12 0.93
C GLY A 303 8.80 -3.56 0.13
N TYR A 304 10.02 -4.05 0.44
CA TYR A 304 11.26 -3.56 -0.16
C TYR A 304 11.24 -3.73 -1.68
N LYS A 305 10.92 -2.67 -2.41
CA LYS A 305 10.82 -2.57 -3.88
C LYS A 305 9.87 -3.58 -4.53
N ILE A 306 8.87 -4.03 -3.82
CA ILE A 306 7.93 -5.04 -4.30
C ILE A 306 6.49 -4.69 -3.95
N ILE A 307 5.56 -5.07 -4.85
CA ILE A 307 4.15 -5.18 -4.56
C ILE A 307 3.66 -6.52 -5.10
N TYR A 308 2.87 -7.21 -4.30
CA TYR A 308 2.24 -8.48 -4.65
C TYR A 308 0.74 -8.42 -4.43
N THR A 309 0.01 -9.19 -5.22
CA THR A 309 -1.45 -9.35 -5.10
C THR A 309 -1.82 -10.81 -4.86
N SER A 310 -2.93 -11.01 -4.14
CA SER A 310 -3.49 -12.35 -3.90
C SER A 310 -5.00 -12.25 -3.71
N THR A 311 -5.76 -13.15 -4.30
CA THR A 311 -7.22 -13.26 -4.11
C THR A 311 -7.59 -14.25 -3.00
N ASP A 312 -6.66 -15.12 -2.61
CA ASP A 312 -6.89 -16.23 -1.65
C ASP A 312 -5.99 -16.15 -0.39
N GLY A 313 -5.03 -15.18 -0.36
CA GLY A 313 -4.03 -15.06 0.70
C GLY A 313 -2.96 -16.16 0.69
N ILE A 314 -2.95 -17.03 -0.32
CA ILE A 314 -2.04 -18.18 -0.44
C ILE A 314 -1.12 -18.02 -1.64
N SER A 315 -1.70 -17.75 -2.80
CA SER A 315 -1.00 -17.57 -4.07
C SER A 315 -0.74 -16.10 -4.31
N TRP A 316 0.52 -15.69 -4.36
CA TRP A 316 0.92 -14.30 -4.50
C TRP A 316 1.57 -14.06 -5.86
N THR A 317 1.11 -13.02 -6.56
CA THR A 317 1.64 -12.60 -7.86
C THR A 317 2.33 -11.25 -7.71
N GLN A 318 3.60 -11.17 -8.13
CA GLN A 318 4.33 -9.91 -8.17
C GLN A 318 3.79 -9.04 -9.30
N VAL A 319 3.48 -7.78 -8.98
CA VAL A 319 2.93 -6.79 -9.92
C VAL A 319 3.81 -5.54 -10.04
N TYR A 320 4.75 -5.37 -9.12
CA TYR A 320 5.72 -4.27 -9.10
C TYR A 320 7.03 -4.75 -8.48
N GLY A 321 8.17 -4.32 -9.03
CA GLY A 321 9.49 -4.62 -8.48
C GLY A 321 10.38 -5.47 -9.39
N GLU A 322 11.56 -5.82 -8.87
CA GLU A 322 12.60 -6.62 -9.55
C GLU A 322 12.46 -8.11 -9.23
#